data_b76a73f1801028e92bab87ca733cf43b
#
_entry.id   b76a73f1801028e92bab87ca733cf43b
#
_cell.length_a   1.000
_cell.length_b   1.000
_cell.length_c   1.000
_cell.angle_alpha   90.00
_cell.angle_beta   90.00
_cell.angle_gamma   90.00
#
_symmetry.space_group_name_H-M   'P 1'
#
loop_
_entity.id
_entity.type
_entity.pdbx_description
1 polymer ?
#
loop_
_entity_poly.entity_id
_entity_poly.type
_entity_poly.pdbx_seq_one_letter_code
_entity_poly.pdbx_strand_id
1 'polypeptide(L)'
;MNTNLTNAQKDYAVFLPAISGFFATFVGKQRYEEYVERSRIPKSFPTEVESLNWLEPKASMFNYHWSLYSAGHAELDVNKNSPKEDMIRNRDRNNSWLLGDSGGFQIGKGVWEGDWKDPNC
;
A
#
# COMPACT_ATOMS: atom_id res chain seq x y z
N MET A 1 -6.36 -14.92 -10.84
CA MET A 1 -5.85 -14.61 -9.50
C MET A 1 -6.21 -15.73 -8.54
N ASN A 2 -5.23 -16.25 -7.86
CA ASN A 2 -5.46 -17.23 -6.79
C ASN A 2 -5.86 -16.48 -5.52
N THR A 3 -7.06 -16.69 -5.02
CA THR A 3 -7.58 -15.97 -3.86
C THR A 3 -7.18 -16.57 -2.52
N ASN A 4 -6.76 -17.83 -2.50
CA ASN A 4 -6.42 -18.55 -1.26
C ASN A 4 -7.47 -18.42 -0.15
N LEU A 5 -8.73 -18.23 -0.53
CA LEU A 5 -9.81 -18.12 0.43
C LEU A 5 -10.15 -19.50 0.99
N THR A 6 -10.23 -19.60 2.31
CA THR A 6 -10.76 -20.79 2.97
C THR A 6 -12.28 -20.87 2.74
N ASN A 7 -12.87 -22.04 2.96
CA ASN A 7 -14.33 -22.18 2.83
C ASN A 7 -15.08 -21.24 3.79
N ALA A 8 -14.54 -21.03 4.98
CA ALA A 8 -15.13 -20.09 5.93
C ALA A 8 -15.09 -18.64 5.41
N GLN A 9 -13.99 -18.24 4.79
CA GLN A 9 -13.82 -16.89 4.26
C GLN A 9 -14.75 -16.60 3.07
N LYS A 10 -15.14 -17.62 2.31
CA LYS A 10 -16.11 -17.44 1.21
C LYS A 10 -17.50 -17.10 1.71
N ASP A 11 -17.85 -17.54 2.90
CA ASP A 11 -19.17 -17.33 3.49
C ASP A 11 -19.26 -16.07 4.36
N TYR A 12 -18.12 -15.46 4.70
CA TYR A 12 -18.03 -14.31 5.60
C TYR A 12 -17.24 -13.17 4.97
N ALA A 13 -17.35 -12.01 5.59
CA ALA A 13 -16.57 -10.84 5.18
C ALA A 13 -15.08 -11.04 5.44
N VAL A 14 -14.27 -10.54 4.52
CA VAL A 14 -12.81 -10.50 4.67
C VAL A 14 -12.40 -9.11 5.13
N PHE A 15 -11.53 -9.02 6.14
CA PHE A 15 -10.97 -7.75 6.58
C PHE A 15 -9.95 -7.25 5.56
N LEU A 16 -10.13 -5.99 5.14
CA LEU A 16 -9.25 -5.32 4.19
C LEU A 16 -8.56 -4.14 4.88
N PRO A 17 -7.37 -4.34 5.48
CA PRO A 17 -6.66 -3.22 6.09
C PRO A 17 -6.31 -2.18 5.03
N ALA A 18 -6.61 -0.92 5.34
CA ALA A 18 -6.27 0.19 4.47
C ALA A 18 -4.79 0.53 4.62
N ILE A 19 -4.10 0.68 3.49
CA ILE A 19 -2.71 1.10 3.48
C ILE A 19 -2.68 2.62 3.67
N SER A 20 -2.10 3.09 4.78
CA SER A 20 -1.99 4.52 5.03
C SER A 20 -0.88 5.13 4.19
N GLY A 21 -1.06 6.41 3.81
CA GLY A 21 -0.05 7.14 3.06
C GLY A 21 1.27 7.27 3.81
N PHE A 22 1.21 7.46 5.13
CA PHE A 22 2.41 7.54 5.96
C PHE A 22 3.19 6.24 5.98
N PHE A 23 2.50 5.14 6.18
CA PHE A 23 3.17 3.82 6.23
C PHE A 23 3.75 3.45 4.86
N ALA A 24 2.99 3.66 3.80
CA ALA A 24 3.46 3.38 2.45
C ALA A 24 4.68 4.23 2.08
N THR A 25 4.67 5.51 2.48
CA THR A 25 5.81 6.41 2.26
C THR A 25 7.03 5.95 3.03
N PHE A 26 6.86 5.55 4.29
CA PHE A 26 7.96 5.05 5.11
C PHE A 26 8.59 3.81 4.47
N VAL A 27 7.79 2.82 4.12
CA VAL A 27 8.29 1.58 3.50
C VAL A 27 9.04 1.87 2.20
N GLY A 28 8.46 2.68 1.33
CA GLY A 28 9.05 2.99 0.03
C GLY A 28 10.33 3.82 0.14
N LYS A 29 10.30 4.86 0.95
CA LYS A 29 11.49 5.73 1.09
C LYS A 29 12.62 5.05 1.84
N GLN A 30 12.29 4.36 2.93
CA GLN A 30 13.33 3.72 3.75
C GLN A 30 14.07 2.63 2.99
N ARG A 31 13.44 2.03 1.98
CA ARG A 31 14.07 1.03 1.12
C ARG A 31 15.24 1.62 0.33
N TYR A 32 15.14 2.86 -0.11
CA TYR A 32 16.10 3.47 -1.01
C TYR A 32 16.95 4.58 -0.37
N GLU A 33 16.50 5.11 0.76
CA GLU A 33 17.19 6.18 1.47
C GLU A 33 16.93 6.07 2.97
N GLU A 34 17.77 6.69 3.79
CA GLU A 34 17.54 6.72 5.23
C GLU A 34 16.52 7.80 5.58
N TYR A 35 15.24 7.50 5.35
CA TYR A 35 14.15 8.43 5.62
C TYR A 35 13.92 8.64 7.12
N VAL A 36 14.04 7.57 7.90
CA VAL A 36 14.09 7.63 9.36
C VAL A 36 15.47 7.14 9.79
N GLU A 37 16.15 7.93 10.64
CA GLU A 37 17.47 7.56 11.15
C GLU A 37 17.43 6.19 11.80
N ARG A 38 18.39 5.36 11.48
CA ARG A 38 18.49 3.98 11.99
C ARG A 38 18.50 3.93 13.50
N SER A 39 19.12 4.92 14.15
CA SER A 39 19.18 5.04 15.61
C SER A 39 17.79 5.20 16.26
N ARG A 40 16.80 5.66 15.51
CA ARG A 40 15.43 5.86 15.97
C ARG A 40 14.56 4.63 15.79
N ILE A 41 15.06 3.62 15.10
CA ILE A 41 14.35 2.37 14.87
C ILE A 41 14.78 1.39 15.97
N PRO A 42 13.83 0.75 16.68
CA PRO A 42 14.20 -0.22 17.72
C PRO A 42 15.08 -1.33 17.18
N LYS A 43 16.06 -1.77 17.98
CA LYS A 43 17.01 -2.82 17.57
C LYS A 43 16.34 -4.15 17.28
N SER A 44 15.17 -4.38 17.86
CA SER A 44 14.37 -5.58 17.63
C SER A 44 13.68 -5.61 16.27
N PHE A 45 13.62 -4.47 15.59
CA PHE A 45 13.04 -4.42 14.25
C PHE A 45 13.98 -5.04 13.21
N PRO A 46 13.41 -5.63 12.16
CA PRO A 46 14.23 -6.13 11.04
C PRO A 46 15.07 -5.03 10.44
N THR A 47 16.24 -5.41 9.92
CA THR A 47 17.11 -4.44 9.24
C THR A 47 16.57 -4.01 7.89
N GLU A 48 15.85 -4.89 7.23
CA GLU A 48 15.24 -4.63 5.93
C GLU A 48 13.81 -4.11 6.12
N VAL A 49 13.56 -2.92 5.65
CA VAL A 49 12.25 -2.28 5.75
C VAL A 49 11.17 -3.02 4.96
N GLU A 50 11.58 -3.77 3.94
CA GLU A 50 10.68 -4.61 3.13
C GLU A 50 9.90 -5.61 3.98
N SER A 51 10.49 -6.04 5.10
CA SER A 51 9.84 -6.98 6.02
C SER A 51 8.56 -6.42 6.64
N LEU A 52 8.34 -5.12 6.52
CA LEU A 52 7.13 -4.44 6.99
C LEU A 52 6.02 -4.42 5.93
N ASN A 53 6.32 -4.80 4.69
CA ASN A 53 5.31 -4.90 3.64
C ASN A 53 4.62 -6.27 3.71
N TRP A 54 3.44 -6.30 4.31
CA TRP A 54 2.70 -7.56 4.47
C TRP A 54 2.21 -8.17 3.16
N LEU A 55 2.31 -7.44 2.05
CA LEU A 55 1.93 -7.92 0.72
C LEU A 55 3.09 -8.57 -0.04
N GLU A 56 4.32 -8.42 0.45
CA GLU A 56 5.53 -8.93 -0.19
C GLU A 56 5.92 -10.28 0.41
N PRO A 57 5.85 -11.38 -0.38
CA PRO A 57 5.85 -12.72 0.20
C PRO A 57 7.17 -13.17 0.81
N LYS A 58 8.31 -12.73 0.25
CA LYS A 58 9.62 -13.25 0.66
C LYS A 58 10.31 -12.42 1.73
N ALA A 59 10.01 -11.16 1.80
CA ALA A 59 10.70 -10.23 2.69
C ALA A 59 9.92 -9.94 3.96
N SER A 60 8.61 -10.13 3.93
CA SER A 60 7.74 -9.76 5.03
C SER A 60 7.87 -10.69 6.22
N MET A 61 8.00 -10.10 7.40
CA MET A 61 7.92 -10.82 8.68
C MET A 61 6.49 -11.29 9.00
N PHE A 62 5.50 -10.76 8.29
CA PHE A 62 4.09 -11.07 8.45
C PHE A 62 3.41 -10.85 7.12
N ASN A 63 2.70 -11.87 6.62
CA ASN A 63 1.95 -11.76 5.38
C ASN A 63 0.45 -11.76 5.65
N TYR A 64 -0.24 -10.86 4.95
CA TYR A 64 -1.69 -10.84 4.90
C TYR A 64 -2.08 -10.56 3.45
N HIS A 65 -3.01 -11.34 2.90
CA HIS A 65 -3.23 -11.37 1.47
C HIS A 65 -4.20 -10.31 0.95
N TRP A 66 -4.87 -9.59 1.84
CA TRP A 66 -5.90 -8.63 1.45
C TRP A 66 -5.57 -7.24 1.94
N SER A 67 -5.86 -6.25 1.13
CA SER A 67 -5.67 -4.85 1.50
C SER A 67 -6.56 -3.94 0.68
N LEU A 68 -6.77 -2.74 1.20
CA LEU A 68 -7.43 -1.65 0.50
C LEU A 68 -6.41 -0.54 0.23
N TYR A 69 -6.37 -0.06 -1.00
CA TYR A 69 -5.50 1.03 -1.41
C TYR A 69 -6.32 2.10 -2.11
N SER A 70 -6.22 3.34 -1.65
CA SER A 70 -6.94 4.45 -2.25
C SER A 70 -6.23 4.96 -3.50
N ALA A 71 -6.98 5.12 -4.57
CA ALA A 71 -6.47 5.76 -5.79
C ALA A 71 -5.95 7.17 -5.54
N GLY A 72 -6.43 7.84 -4.48
CA GLY A 72 -5.97 9.16 -4.09
C GLY A 72 -4.50 9.23 -3.66
N HIS A 73 -3.87 8.09 -3.41
CA HIS A 73 -2.44 8.02 -3.09
C HIS A 73 -1.58 7.61 -4.28
N ALA A 74 -2.21 7.32 -5.42
CA ALA A 74 -1.49 6.90 -6.63
C ALA A 74 -0.76 8.06 -7.30
N GLU A 75 0.34 7.74 -7.94
CA GLU A 75 1.04 8.69 -8.82
C GLU A 75 0.28 8.77 -10.15
N LEU A 76 -0.08 9.97 -10.54
CA LEU A 76 -0.85 10.21 -11.77
C LEU A 76 0.02 10.27 -13.02
N ASP A 77 1.30 10.57 -12.86
CA ASP A 77 2.23 10.61 -14.00
C ASP A 77 2.78 9.21 -14.24
N VAL A 78 2.39 8.60 -15.35
CA VAL A 78 2.79 7.24 -15.72
C VAL A 78 4.29 7.07 -15.92
N ASN A 79 5.02 8.17 -16.08
CA ASN A 79 6.48 8.17 -16.25
C ASN A 79 7.23 8.28 -14.92
N LYS A 80 6.52 8.44 -13.81
CA LYS A 80 7.11 8.56 -12.48
C LYS A 80 6.81 7.35 -11.63
N ASN A 81 7.75 7.00 -10.75
CA ASN A 81 7.57 6.00 -9.73
C ASN A 81 7.52 6.70 -8.36
N SER A 82 6.39 6.56 -7.68
CA SER A 82 6.24 7.10 -6.34
C SER A 82 6.66 6.07 -5.29
N PRO A 83 7.44 6.46 -4.28
CA PRO A 83 7.75 5.57 -3.16
C PRO A 83 6.50 5.05 -2.45
N LYS A 84 5.41 5.81 -2.45
CA LYS A 84 4.14 5.39 -1.84
C LYS A 84 3.56 4.13 -2.47
N GLU A 85 3.91 3.84 -3.71
CA GLU A 85 3.40 2.69 -4.45
C GLU A 85 4.29 1.46 -4.32
N ASP A 86 5.40 1.57 -3.61
CA ASP A 86 6.37 0.50 -3.51
C ASP A 86 5.78 -0.77 -2.91
N MET A 87 4.93 -0.64 -1.89
CA MET A 87 4.24 -1.78 -1.28
C MET A 87 3.37 -2.53 -2.29
N ILE A 88 2.67 -1.79 -3.13
CA ILE A 88 1.77 -2.35 -4.14
C ILE A 88 2.58 -2.98 -5.28
N ARG A 89 3.63 -2.30 -5.70
CA ARG A 89 4.49 -2.73 -6.80
C ARG A 89 5.17 -4.06 -6.50
N ASN A 90 5.55 -4.27 -5.25
CA ASN A 90 6.26 -5.47 -4.80
C ASN A 90 5.34 -6.52 -4.17
N ARG A 91 4.03 -6.36 -4.27
CA ARG A 91 3.09 -7.33 -3.71
C ARG A 91 3.17 -8.68 -4.41
N ASP A 92 2.76 -9.72 -3.72
CA ASP A 92 2.57 -11.04 -4.31
C ASP A 92 1.36 -11.02 -5.24
N ARG A 93 1.60 -10.91 -6.54
CA ARG A 93 0.53 -10.79 -7.54
C ARG A 93 -0.31 -12.05 -7.72
N ASN A 94 0.19 -13.18 -7.26
CA ASN A 94 -0.52 -14.45 -7.38
C ASN A 94 -1.45 -14.71 -6.19
N ASN A 95 -1.09 -14.24 -5.01
CA ASN A 95 -1.77 -14.59 -3.77
C ASN A 95 -2.35 -13.38 -3.03
N SER A 96 -2.06 -12.16 -3.43
CA SER A 96 -2.63 -10.98 -2.78
C SER A 96 -3.84 -10.43 -3.53
N TRP A 97 -4.74 -9.82 -2.78
CA TRP A 97 -5.95 -9.23 -3.30
C TRP A 97 -6.05 -7.78 -2.83
N LEU A 98 -6.18 -6.87 -3.75
CA LEU A 98 -6.15 -5.45 -3.47
C LEU A 98 -7.43 -4.80 -3.97
N LEU A 99 -8.18 -4.19 -3.04
CA LEU A 99 -9.34 -3.40 -3.41
C LEU A 99 -8.92 -1.95 -3.61
N GLY A 100 -9.12 -1.44 -4.81
CA GLY A 100 -8.87 -0.04 -5.12
C GLY A 100 -10.05 0.82 -4.73
N ASP A 101 -9.84 1.72 -3.76
CA ASP A 101 -10.83 2.74 -3.42
C ASP A 101 -10.73 3.91 -4.39
N SER A 102 -11.85 4.64 -4.56
CA SER A 102 -11.97 5.70 -5.56
C SER A 102 -11.09 6.93 -5.32
N GLY A 103 -10.65 7.15 -4.10
CA GLY A 103 -9.90 8.36 -3.75
C GLY A 103 -10.78 9.58 -3.52
N GLY A 104 -12.09 9.41 -3.32
CA GLY A 104 -13.01 10.52 -3.11
C GLY A 104 -12.65 11.41 -1.92
N PHE A 105 -12.13 10.83 -0.84
CA PHE A 105 -11.68 11.60 0.32
C PHE A 105 -10.53 12.54 -0.04
N GLN A 106 -9.52 12.05 -0.75
CA GLN A 106 -8.35 12.84 -1.14
C GLN A 106 -8.73 13.95 -2.10
N ILE A 107 -9.65 13.68 -3.03
CA ILE A 107 -10.17 14.70 -3.96
C ILE A 107 -10.92 15.78 -3.17
N GLY A 108 -11.81 15.38 -2.27
CA GLY A 108 -12.58 16.30 -1.45
C GLY A 108 -11.72 17.13 -0.48
N LYS A 109 -10.56 16.64 -0.07
CA LYS A 109 -9.60 17.34 0.77
C LYS A 109 -8.60 18.20 -0.02
N GLY A 110 -8.69 18.20 -1.34
CA GLY A 110 -7.80 18.99 -2.19
C GLY A 110 -6.38 18.41 -2.30
N VAL A 111 -6.19 17.14 -2.01
CA VAL A 111 -4.89 16.47 -2.18
C VAL A 111 -4.51 16.40 -3.65
N TRP A 112 -5.49 16.25 -4.51
CA TRP A 112 -5.31 16.34 -5.96
C TRP A 112 -5.72 17.73 -6.45
N GLU A 113 -4.95 18.27 -7.36
CA GLU A 113 -5.31 19.49 -8.08
C GLU A 113 -6.36 19.17 -9.13
N GLY A 114 -7.31 20.07 -9.30
CA GLY A 114 -8.39 19.94 -10.27
C GLY A 114 -9.76 20.12 -9.63
N ASP A 115 -10.75 20.28 -10.47
CA ASP A 115 -12.14 20.42 -10.04
C ASP A 115 -12.87 19.09 -10.23
N TRP A 116 -13.08 18.39 -9.14
CA TRP A 116 -13.77 17.10 -9.15
C TRP A 116 -15.23 17.20 -9.61
N LYS A 117 -15.80 18.41 -9.61
CA LYS A 117 -17.16 18.68 -10.10
C LYS A 117 -17.20 18.84 -11.63
N ASP A 118 -16.06 19.08 -12.24
CA ASP A 118 -15.94 19.19 -13.69
C ASP A 118 -15.91 17.77 -14.29
N PRO A 119 -16.90 17.40 -15.13
CA PRO A 119 -16.95 16.07 -15.71
C PRO A 119 -15.77 15.75 -16.64
N ASN A 120 -15.00 16.77 -17.04
CA ASN A 120 -13.82 16.59 -17.89
C ASN A 120 -12.51 16.56 -17.08
N CYS A 121 -12.58 16.70 -15.80
CA CYS A 121 -11.39 16.68 -14.94
C CYS A 121 -10.89 15.26 -14.68
#